data_362a93d828351e48b311a1bd889c429a
#
_entry.id   362a93d828351e48b311a1bd889c429a
#
_cell.length_a   1.000
_cell.length_b   1.000
_cell.length_c   1.000
_cell.angle_alpha   90.00
_cell.angle_beta   90.00
_cell.angle_gamma   90.00
#
_symmetry.space_group_name_H-M   'P 1'
#
loop_
_entity.id
_entity.type
_entity.pdbx_description
1 polymer ?
#
loop_
_entity_poly.entity_id
_entity_poly.type
_entity_poly.pdbx_seq_one_letter_code
_entity_poly.pdbx_strand_id
1 'polypeptide(L)'
;MPRFFFNHRSSDGQQQVDVDGLKLDTLNAAVDEAAFAAEAAVALSEEAVSGEFQIEDEGRVVVARVPYTAADHHDNDAVPEQQ
;
A
#
# COMPACT_ATOMS: atom_id res chain seq x y z
N MET A 1 4.62 -4.00 -22.02
CA MET A 1 3.99 -3.85 -20.69
C MET A 1 4.52 -2.59 -20.05
N PRO A 2 3.65 -1.74 -19.56
CA PRO A 2 4.10 -0.54 -18.86
C PRO A 2 4.78 -0.87 -17.55
N ARG A 3 5.63 0.04 -17.12
CA ARG A 3 6.32 -0.10 -15.85
C ARG A 3 5.64 0.82 -14.84
N PHE A 4 5.36 0.29 -13.67
CA PHE A 4 4.78 1.05 -12.58
C PHE A 4 5.78 1.10 -11.43
N PHE A 5 5.76 2.20 -10.70
CA PHE A 5 6.64 2.40 -9.55
C PHE A 5 5.78 2.49 -8.30
N PHE A 6 6.20 1.83 -7.24
CA PHE A 6 5.42 1.69 -6.01
C PHE A 6 6.17 2.38 -4.89
N ASN A 7 5.92 3.66 -4.72
CA ASN A 7 6.52 4.41 -3.63
C ASN A 7 5.73 4.14 -2.37
N HIS A 8 6.40 4.13 -1.24
CA HIS A 8 5.77 3.84 0.04
C HIS A 8 6.03 4.97 1.01
N ARG A 9 4.99 5.43 1.67
CA ARG A 9 5.09 6.43 2.72
C ARG A 9 4.43 5.87 3.96
N SER A 10 5.14 5.88 5.08
CA SER A 10 4.57 5.46 6.35
C SER A 10 4.17 6.67 7.17
N SER A 11 3.29 6.45 8.15
CA SER A 11 2.74 7.53 8.95
C SER A 11 3.78 8.20 9.83
N ASP A 12 4.91 7.53 10.06
CA ASP A 12 5.98 8.13 10.88
C ASP A 12 6.89 9.04 10.05
N GLY A 13 6.54 9.28 8.80
CA GLY A 13 7.29 10.20 7.96
C GLY A 13 8.33 9.57 7.08
N GLN A 14 8.55 8.27 7.19
CA GLN A 14 9.49 7.60 6.33
C GLN A 14 8.92 7.44 4.95
N GLN A 15 9.77 7.58 3.96
CA GLN A 15 9.35 7.45 2.57
C GLN A 15 10.38 6.65 1.80
N GLN A 16 9.90 5.70 1.01
CA GLN A 16 10.75 4.89 0.15
C GLN A 16 10.31 5.10 -1.28
N VAL A 17 11.25 5.39 -2.14
CA VAL A 17 10.98 5.62 -3.56
C VAL A 17 11.44 4.39 -4.32
N ASP A 18 10.53 3.83 -5.12
CA ASP A 18 10.85 2.68 -5.96
C ASP A 18 11.64 3.17 -7.16
N VAL A 19 12.82 2.64 -7.33
CA VAL A 19 13.71 3.03 -8.42
C VAL A 19 13.55 2.13 -9.63
N ASP A 20 13.29 0.85 -9.39
CA ASP A 20 13.27 -0.14 -10.46
C ASP A 20 11.91 -0.32 -11.09
N GLY A 21 10.88 -0.23 -10.32
CA GLY A 21 9.54 -0.45 -10.81
C GLY A 21 9.26 -1.91 -11.13
N LEU A 22 8.07 -2.14 -11.64
CA LEU A 22 7.62 -3.47 -12.00
C LEU A 22 6.77 -3.37 -13.25
N LYS A 23 7.02 -4.25 -14.22
CA LYS A 23 6.24 -4.26 -15.46
C LYS A 23 4.99 -5.07 -15.26
N LEU A 24 3.86 -4.45 -15.51
CA LEU A 24 2.56 -5.10 -15.35
C LEU A 24 1.67 -4.70 -16.51
N ASP A 25 0.70 -5.54 -16.83
CA ASP A 25 -0.15 -5.32 -18.00
C ASP A 25 -1.03 -4.09 -17.87
N THR A 26 -1.57 -3.86 -16.68
CA THR A 26 -2.58 -2.83 -16.50
C THR A 26 -2.40 -2.12 -15.17
N LEU A 27 -3.04 -0.97 -15.05
CA LEU A 27 -3.08 -0.27 -13.78
C LEU A 27 -3.79 -1.10 -12.71
N ASN A 28 -4.83 -1.84 -13.09
CA ASN A 28 -5.52 -2.70 -12.12
C ASN A 28 -4.57 -3.73 -11.54
N ALA A 29 -3.70 -4.31 -12.37
CA ALA A 29 -2.71 -5.26 -11.86
C ALA A 29 -1.76 -4.58 -10.89
N ALA A 30 -1.40 -3.31 -11.16
CA ALA A 30 -0.53 -2.58 -10.26
C ALA A 30 -1.23 -2.29 -8.94
N VAL A 31 -2.51 -1.92 -8.97
CA VAL A 31 -3.27 -1.69 -7.75
C VAL A 31 -3.37 -2.97 -6.93
N ASP A 32 -3.61 -4.11 -7.59
CA ASP A 32 -3.68 -5.39 -6.90
C ASP A 32 -2.35 -5.73 -6.23
N GLU A 33 -1.25 -5.44 -6.91
CA GLU A 33 0.07 -5.70 -6.33
C GLU A 33 0.31 -4.84 -5.10
N ALA A 34 -0.06 -3.56 -5.16
CA ALA A 34 0.10 -2.66 -4.03
C ALA A 34 -0.81 -3.07 -2.87
N ALA A 35 -2.02 -3.51 -3.18
CA ALA A 35 -2.95 -3.98 -2.15
C ALA A 35 -2.40 -5.21 -1.45
N PHE A 36 -1.79 -6.12 -2.20
CA PHE A 36 -1.18 -7.29 -1.62
C PHE A 36 -0.03 -6.91 -0.68
N ALA A 37 0.80 -5.96 -1.12
CA ALA A 37 1.90 -5.49 -0.28
C ALA A 37 1.38 -4.79 0.98
N ALA A 38 0.29 -4.05 0.86
CA ALA A 38 -0.31 -3.38 2.00
C ALA A 38 -0.84 -4.40 3.00
N GLU A 39 -1.50 -5.45 2.51
CA GLU A 39 -2.00 -6.50 3.39
C GLU A 39 -0.87 -7.21 4.11
N ALA A 40 0.23 -7.46 3.41
CA ALA A 40 1.38 -8.09 4.04
C ALA A 40 1.98 -7.19 5.12
N ALA A 41 2.05 -5.88 4.87
CA ALA A 41 2.57 -4.95 5.86
C ALA A 41 1.71 -4.96 7.13
N VAL A 42 0.39 -5.00 6.96
CA VAL A 42 -0.53 -5.06 8.08
C VAL A 42 -0.37 -6.39 8.83
N ALA A 43 -0.31 -7.49 8.08
CA ALA A 43 -0.27 -8.82 8.70
C ALA A 43 1.01 -9.04 9.49
N LEU A 44 2.11 -8.43 9.07
CA LEU A 44 3.39 -8.62 9.74
C LEU A 44 3.62 -7.63 10.88
N SER A 45 2.72 -6.69 11.05
CA SER A 45 2.87 -5.66 12.06
C SER A 45 2.34 -6.15 13.39
N GLU A 46 3.07 -5.87 14.46
CA GLU A 46 2.62 -6.16 15.82
C GLU A 46 2.07 -4.94 16.51
N GLU A 47 2.15 -3.79 15.86
CA GLU A 47 1.70 -2.53 16.43
C GLU A 47 0.78 -1.84 15.45
N ALA A 48 0.10 -0.84 15.91
CA ALA A 48 -0.71 -0.02 15.04
C ALA A 48 0.19 0.68 14.02
N VAL A 49 -0.11 0.51 12.75
CA VAL A 49 0.66 1.14 11.68
C VAL A 49 -0.29 1.68 10.63
N SER A 50 0.17 2.66 9.92
CA SER A 50 -0.54 3.14 8.76
C SER A 50 0.46 3.67 7.74
N GLY A 51 0.00 3.76 6.50
CA GLY A 51 0.85 4.23 5.44
C GLY A 51 0.08 4.22 4.13
N GLU A 52 0.82 4.42 3.06
CA GLU A 52 0.21 4.53 1.75
C GLU A 52 1.22 4.10 0.70
N PHE A 53 0.76 3.32 -0.27
CA PHE A 53 1.54 3.09 -1.47
C PHE A 53 1.05 4.04 -2.54
N GLN A 54 1.97 4.71 -3.22
CA GLN A 54 1.65 5.59 -4.32
C GLN A 54 2.18 4.95 -5.59
N ILE A 55 1.30 4.72 -6.54
CA ILE A 55 1.67 4.08 -7.79
C ILE A 55 1.90 5.17 -8.82
N GLU A 56 3.08 5.17 -9.42
CA GLU A 56 3.42 6.10 -10.48
C GLU A 56 3.58 5.34 -11.78
N ASP A 57 3.21 6.00 -12.87
CA ASP A 57 3.41 5.42 -14.19
C ASP A 57 4.83 5.67 -14.69
N GLU A 58 5.10 5.33 -15.95
CA GLU A 58 6.42 5.50 -16.52
C GLU A 58 6.87 6.95 -16.58
N GLY A 59 5.93 7.88 -16.58
CA GLY A 59 6.26 9.29 -16.55
C GLY A 59 6.42 9.84 -15.14
N ARG A 60 6.38 8.96 -14.13
CA ARG A 60 6.50 9.31 -12.72
C ARG A 60 5.34 10.17 -12.24
N VAL A 61 4.17 9.97 -12.84
CA VAL A 61 2.95 10.63 -12.42
C VAL A 61 2.16 9.69 -11.54
N VAL A 62 1.70 10.16 -10.39
CA VAL A 62 0.91 9.33 -9.48
C VAL A 62 -0.43 9.06 -10.12
N VAL A 63 -0.73 7.78 -10.34
CA VAL A 63 -1.96 7.36 -10.98
C VAL A 63 -2.89 6.61 -10.04
N ALA A 64 -2.40 6.22 -8.87
CA ALA A 64 -3.24 5.56 -7.87
C ALA A 64 -2.57 5.64 -6.51
N ARG A 65 -3.38 5.53 -5.45
CA ARG A 65 -2.90 5.48 -4.08
C ARG A 65 -3.61 4.36 -3.36
N VAL A 66 -2.85 3.60 -2.58
CA VAL A 66 -3.40 2.46 -1.83
C VAL A 66 -3.03 2.67 -0.37
N PRO A 67 -3.92 3.25 0.42
CA PRO A 67 -3.67 3.45 1.84
C PRO A 67 -3.89 2.17 2.61
N TYR A 68 -3.24 2.06 3.77
CA TYR A 68 -3.48 0.95 4.66
C TYR A 68 -3.39 1.42 6.10
N THR A 69 -4.12 0.73 6.96
CA THR A 69 -4.13 1.01 8.38
C THR A 69 -4.29 -0.31 9.13
N ALA A 70 -3.47 -0.50 10.15
CA ALA A 70 -3.61 -1.62 11.06
C ALA A 70 -3.73 -1.05 12.46
N ALA A 71 -4.88 -1.27 13.08
CA ALA A 71 -5.09 -0.90 14.47
C ALA A 71 -4.60 -2.05 15.35
N ASP A 72 -4.59 -1.81 16.65
CA ASP A 72 -4.29 -2.89 17.57
C ASP A 72 -5.28 -4.02 17.35
N HIS A 73 -4.76 -5.23 17.40
CA HIS A 73 -5.57 -6.37 17.02
C HIS A 73 -6.85 -6.54 17.81
N HIS A 74 -6.81 -6.24 19.07
CA HIS A 74 -8.00 -6.43 19.85
C HIS A 74 -9.14 -5.51 19.45
N ASP A 75 -8.84 -4.47 18.71
CA ASP A 75 -9.88 -3.58 18.22
C ASP A 75 -10.67 -4.20 17.10
N ASN A 76 -10.04 -5.04 16.35
CA ASN A 76 -10.69 -5.61 15.19
C ASN A 76 -11.80 -6.55 15.54
N ASP A 77 -11.74 -7.07 16.70
CA ASP A 77 -12.75 -8.01 17.11
C ASP A 77 -14.07 -7.35 17.27
N ALA A 78 -13.99 -6.18 17.54
CA ALA A 78 -15.22 -5.54 17.74
C ALA A 78 -15.89 -5.26 16.51
N VAL A 79 -15.76 -5.19 16.14
CA VAL A 79 -16.60 -4.83 15.42
C VAL A 79 -17.60 -4.94 14.89
N PRO A 80 -17.97 -5.03 14.99
CA PRO A 80 -18.78 -5.07 14.46
C PRO A 80 -19.74 -4.69 14.37
N GLU A 81 -19.65 -4.78 14.52
CA GLU A 81 -20.44 -4.58 14.53
C GLU A 81 -21.04 -3.85 14.69
N GLN A 82 -20.74 -3.75 14.54
CA GLN A 82 -21.17 -3.21 14.69
C GLN A 82 -21.59 -2.73 14.72
N GLN A 83 -21.47 -2.84 14.51
CA GLN A 83 -21.78 -2.59 14.51
C GLN A 83 -22.14 -2.42 14.52
#